data_26142e45383048279f2e3d3ce03b89da
#
_entry.id   26142e45383048279f2e3d3ce03b89da
#
_cell.length_a   1.000
_cell.length_b   1.000
_cell.length_c   1.000
_cell.angle_alpha   90.00
_cell.angle_beta   90.00
_cell.angle_gamma   90.00
#
_symmetry.space_group_name_H-M   'P 1'
#
loop_
_entity.id
_entity.type
_entity.pdbx_description
1 polymer ?
#
loop_
_entity_poly.entity_id
_entity_poly.type
_entity_poly.pdbx_seq_one_letter_code
_entity_poly.pdbx_strand_id
1 'polypeptide(L)'
;LGKREERGIDVWLSLEAFELVMMRRLDIVVLIVADTDYTPLLRKLMSFGVRVMLLSWDFEYTTDEGVRMITKTSHELLSMATYPVAMHDVIDYGIEQNNPLINDLFVPVDPSRQQTERTKSYEVSEVLSLKNGFGFIKYPNNNLFFHYQDVVGEFSDLSVGDKVEFTVEQ
;
A
#
# COMPACT_ATOMS: atom_id res chain seq x y z
N LEU A 1 -21.32 -5.66 -5.26
CA LEU A 1 -20.45 -6.33 -4.28
C LEU A 1 -19.74 -5.23 -3.52
N GLY A 2 -20.07 -5.09 -2.22
CA GLY A 2 -19.53 -4.04 -1.39
C GLY A 2 -17.99 -4.09 -1.34
N LYS A 3 -17.37 -2.92 -1.35
CA LYS A 3 -15.95 -2.74 -1.05
C LYS A 3 -15.64 -3.60 0.18
N ARG A 4 -14.72 -4.54 0.06
CA ARG A 4 -14.26 -5.37 1.17
C ARG A 4 -13.45 -4.45 2.06
N GLU A 5 -14.11 -3.83 3.03
CA GLU A 5 -13.42 -3.03 4.04
C GLU A 5 -12.70 -3.99 4.98
N GLU A 6 -11.39 -3.88 5.03
CA GLU A 6 -10.61 -4.51 6.08
C GLU A 6 -10.93 -3.78 7.37
N ARG A 7 -11.63 -4.47 8.28
CA ARG A 7 -12.00 -3.92 9.58
C ARG A 7 -11.30 -4.68 10.68
N GLY A 8 -10.80 -3.97 11.67
CA GLY A 8 -10.24 -4.56 12.89
C GLY A 8 -8.75 -4.85 12.85
N ILE A 9 -8.03 -4.59 11.75
CA ILE A 9 -6.57 -4.75 11.69
C ILE A 9 -5.89 -3.83 12.69
N ASP A 10 -6.33 -2.60 12.81
CA ASP A 10 -5.77 -1.62 13.75
C ASP A 10 -5.93 -2.07 15.21
N VAL A 11 -7.08 -2.64 15.52
CA VAL A 11 -7.36 -3.21 16.85
C VAL A 11 -6.47 -4.42 17.08
N TRP A 12 -6.35 -5.30 16.11
CA TRP A 12 -5.50 -6.48 16.23
C TRP A 12 -4.02 -6.10 16.39
N LEU A 13 -3.50 -5.22 15.54
CA LEU A 13 -2.13 -4.71 15.66
C LEU A 13 -1.89 -4.11 17.05
N SER A 14 -2.86 -3.34 17.56
CA SER A 14 -2.76 -2.73 18.87
C SER A 14 -2.69 -3.76 20.00
N LEU A 15 -3.47 -4.82 19.91
CA LEU A 15 -3.47 -5.90 20.90
C LEU A 15 -2.16 -6.69 20.86
N GLU A 16 -1.69 -7.08 19.67
CA GLU A 16 -0.45 -7.82 19.48
C GLU A 16 0.77 -6.99 19.96
N ALA A 17 0.82 -5.71 19.59
CA ALA A 17 1.90 -4.83 20.03
C ALA A 17 1.94 -4.70 21.56
N PHE A 18 0.79 -4.54 22.20
CA PHE A 18 0.69 -4.47 23.65
C PHE A 18 1.09 -5.78 24.33
N GLU A 19 0.60 -6.91 23.83
CA GLU A 19 0.95 -8.25 24.34
C GLU A 19 2.46 -8.51 24.25
N LEU A 20 3.08 -8.22 23.10
CA LEU A 20 4.52 -8.36 22.91
C LEU A 20 5.33 -7.53 23.92
N VAL A 21 4.91 -6.29 24.16
CA VAL A 21 5.56 -5.41 25.15
C VAL A 21 5.48 -6.01 26.54
N MET A 22 4.33 -6.50 26.95
CA MET A 22 4.13 -7.10 28.26
C MET A 22 4.92 -8.40 28.43
N MET A 23 4.94 -9.25 27.42
CA MET A 23 5.63 -10.55 27.45
C MET A 23 7.16 -10.40 27.37
N ARG A 24 7.65 -9.46 26.57
CA ARG A 24 9.08 -9.30 26.27
C ARG A 24 9.76 -8.21 27.10
N ARG A 25 9.02 -7.41 27.86
CA ARG A 25 9.52 -6.27 28.65
C ARG A 25 10.36 -5.33 27.79
N LEU A 26 9.75 -4.88 26.68
CA LEU A 26 10.41 -3.98 25.74
C LEU A 26 10.50 -2.57 26.33
N ASP A 27 11.65 -1.92 26.16
CA ASP A 27 11.88 -0.55 26.58
C ASP A 27 11.43 0.47 25.53
N ILE A 28 11.46 0.08 24.27
CA ILE A 28 11.13 0.93 23.13
C ILE A 28 10.31 0.10 22.13
N VAL A 29 9.28 0.73 21.60
CA VAL A 29 8.48 0.21 20.48
C VAL A 29 8.58 1.17 19.32
N VAL A 30 8.85 0.65 18.13
CA VAL A 30 8.84 1.42 16.89
C VAL A 30 7.52 1.13 16.17
N LEU A 31 6.75 2.18 15.88
CA LEU A 31 5.48 2.09 15.17
C LEU A 31 5.54 2.86 13.86
N ILE A 32 5.01 2.27 12.80
CA ILE A 32 4.80 2.90 11.49
C ILE A 32 3.30 2.97 11.28
N VAL A 33 2.69 4.01 11.81
CA VAL A 33 1.24 4.23 11.77
C VAL A 33 0.94 5.71 11.57
N ALA A 34 -0.18 6.04 10.96
CA ALA A 34 -0.54 7.42 10.63
C ALA A 34 -1.86 7.87 11.27
N ASP A 35 -2.76 6.94 11.61
CA ASP A 35 -4.11 7.21 12.04
C ASP A 35 -4.22 7.46 13.55
N THR A 36 -5.12 8.37 13.93
CA THR A 36 -5.50 8.66 15.34
C THR A 36 -6.03 7.46 16.10
N ASP A 37 -6.51 6.44 15.41
CA ASP A 37 -7.02 5.21 16.02
C ASP A 37 -5.96 4.47 16.85
N TYR A 38 -4.68 4.74 16.61
CA TYR A 38 -3.57 4.22 17.42
C TYR A 38 -3.25 5.03 18.68
N THR A 39 -3.92 6.18 18.91
CA THR A 39 -3.75 6.99 20.12
C THR A 39 -3.93 6.19 21.42
N PRO A 40 -4.94 5.31 21.57
CA PRO A 40 -5.09 4.49 22.76
C PRO A 40 -3.90 3.54 22.99
N LEU A 41 -3.33 2.98 21.93
CA LEU A 41 -2.14 2.14 22.02
C LEU A 41 -0.95 2.93 22.57
N LEU A 42 -0.64 4.09 21.98
CA LEU A 42 0.48 4.93 22.42
C LEU A 42 0.35 5.28 23.90
N ARG A 43 -0.83 5.77 24.31
CA ARG A 43 -1.11 6.10 25.72
C ARG A 43 -0.89 4.91 26.64
N LYS A 44 -1.34 3.74 26.21
CA LYS A 44 -1.21 2.51 26.99
C LYS A 44 0.24 2.10 27.15
N LEU A 45 1.02 2.06 26.07
CA LEU A 45 2.45 1.73 26.09
C LEU A 45 3.23 2.68 27.00
N MET A 46 3.00 3.98 26.87
CA MET A 46 3.66 5.00 27.69
C MET A 46 3.28 4.90 29.18
N SER A 47 2.05 4.49 29.49
CA SER A 47 1.62 4.27 30.88
C SER A 47 2.38 3.14 31.59
N PHE A 48 2.99 2.24 30.82
CA PHE A 48 3.89 1.18 31.30
C PHE A 48 5.38 1.57 31.23
N GLY A 49 5.68 2.85 30.94
CA GLY A 49 7.05 3.34 30.87
C GLY A 49 7.77 2.98 29.56
N VAL A 50 7.04 2.44 28.58
CA VAL A 50 7.61 2.11 27.27
C VAL A 50 7.70 3.36 26.41
N ARG A 51 8.85 3.59 25.80
CA ARG A 51 9.07 4.69 24.88
C ARG A 51 8.58 4.32 23.48
N VAL A 52 7.90 5.23 22.82
CA VAL A 52 7.40 5.01 21.46
C VAL A 52 8.16 5.88 20.48
N MET A 53 8.80 5.23 19.51
CA MET A 53 9.33 5.87 18.32
C MET A 53 8.28 5.74 17.21
N LEU A 54 7.76 6.87 16.75
CA LEU A 54 6.78 6.92 15.68
C LEU A 54 7.47 7.33 14.39
N LEU A 55 7.56 6.40 13.42
CA LEU A 55 8.03 6.70 12.09
C LEU A 55 6.84 7.23 11.28
N SER A 56 6.83 8.52 11.07
CA SER A 56 5.79 9.21 10.31
C SER A 56 6.19 9.34 8.84
N TRP A 57 5.19 9.35 7.97
CA TRP A 57 5.43 9.50 6.54
C TRP A 57 4.37 10.40 5.93
N ASP A 58 4.78 11.57 5.51
CA ASP A 58 3.94 12.46 4.74
C ASP A 58 4.32 12.34 3.27
N PHE A 59 3.35 11.97 2.43
CA PHE A 59 3.58 11.86 1.01
C PHE A 59 2.33 12.21 0.21
N GLU A 60 2.58 12.54 -1.02
CA GLU A 60 1.56 12.91 -1.99
C GLU A 60 1.75 12.08 -3.25
N TYR A 61 0.64 11.59 -3.78
CA TYR A 61 0.64 10.90 -5.05
C TYR A 61 -0.63 11.23 -5.84
N THR A 62 -0.55 11.05 -7.14
CA THR A 62 -1.70 11.20 -8.03
C THR A 62 -2.12 9.80 -8.47
N THR A 63 -3.40 9.49 -8.31
CA THR A 63 -3.97 8.22 -8.80
C THR A 63 -4.00 8.19 -10.32
N ASP A 64 -4.17 7.01 -10.92
CA ASP A 64 -4.31 6.87 -12.37
C ASP A 64 -5.50 7.65 -12.94
N GLU A 65 -6.50 7.92 -12.10
CA GLU A 65 -7.66 8.76 -12.40
C GLU A 65 -7.38 10.28 -12.33
N GLY A 66 -6.13 10.67 -12.01
CA GLY A 66 -5.72 12.07 -11.88
C GLY A 66 -6.14 12.72 -10.55
N VAL A 67 -6.58 11.94 -9.57
CA VAL A 67 -6.95 12.45 -8.24
C VAL A 67 -5.70 12.57 -7.37
N ARG A 68 -5.47 13.79 -6.87
CA ARG A 68 -4.37 14.07 -5.93
C ARG A 68 -4.73 13.53 -4.54
N MET A 69 -3.93 12.62 -4.05
CA MET A 69 -4.04 12.03 -2.72
C MET A 69 -2.88 12.52 -1.83
N ILE A 70 -3.22 12.89 -0.61
CA ILE A 70 -2.23 13.33 0.38
C ILE A 70 -2.40 12.45 1.61
N THR A 71 -1.31 11.80 2.01
CA THR A 71 -1.24 11.02 3.25
C THR A 71 -0.42 11.82 4.25
N LYS A 72 -0.97 12.02 5.44
CA LYS A 72 -0.29 12.70 6.54
C LYS A 72 -0.47 11.94 7.82
N THR A 73 0.58 11.91 8.61
CA THR A 73 0.49 11.37 9.97
C THR A 73 -0.25 12.34 10.87
N SER A 74 -1.11 11.80 11.73
CA SER A 74 -1.88 12.59 12.69
C SER A 74 -0.96 13.41 13.60
N HIS A 75 -1.24 14.70 13.71
CA HIS A 75 -0.52 15.59 14.60
C HIS A 75 -0.67 15.17 16.08
N GLU A 76 -1.80 14.59 16.44
CA GLU A 76 -2.02 14.06 17.80
C GLU A 76 -1.04 12.93 18.11
N LEU A 77 -0.85 11.98 17.20
CA LEU A 77 0.14 10.90 17.36
C LEU A 77 1.56 11.44 17.47
N LEU A 78 1.93 12.40 16.60
CA LEU A 78 3.26 13.00 16.61
C LEU A 78 3.55 13.70 17.93
N SER A 79 2.58 14.43 18.48
CA SER A 79 2.73 15.16 19.75
C SER A 79 2.85 14.25 20.96
N MET A 80 2.33 13.03 20.87
CA MET A 80 2.37 12.04 21.95
C MET A 80 3.60 11.15 21.91
N ALA A 81 4.15 10.88 20.73
CA ALA A 81 5.27 9.97 20.59
C ALA A 81 6.51 10.47 21.34
N THR A 82 7.25 9.55 21.99
CA THR A 82 8.50 9.90 22.65
C THR A 82 9.56 10.36 21.65
N TYR A 83 9.58 9.71 20.48
CA TYR A 83 10.48 10.03 19.38
C TYR A 83 9.67 10.09 18.08
N PRO A 84 9.09 11.24 17.72
CA PRO A 84 8.51 11.42 16.40
C PRO A 84 9.63 11.56 15.38
N VAL A 85 9.59 10.74 14.31
CA VAL A 85 10.59 10.74 13.23
C VAL A 85 9.88 10.92 11.91
N ALA A 86 10.14 12.02 11.22
CA ALA A 86 9.67 12.27 9.87
C ALA A 86 10.56 11.51 8.87
N MET A 87 10.10 10.35 8.41
CA MET A 87 10.90 9.48 7.54
C MET A 87 11.20 10.10 6.18
N HIS A 88 10.30 10.91 5.64
CA HIS A 88 10.55 11.66 4.41
C HIS A 88 11.75 12.61 4.57
N ASP A 89 11.85 13.35 5.67
CA ASP A 89 12.99 14.25 5.94
C ASP A 89 14.28 13.45 6.13
N VAL A 90 14.23 12.29 6.81
CA VAL A 90 15.39 11.42 7.01
C VAL A 90 15.93 10.89 5.69
N ILE A 91 15.02 10.50 4.79
CA ILE A 91 15.37 9.98 3.48
C ILE A 91 15.95 11.10 2.61
N ASP A 92 15.26 12.23 2.50
CA ASP A 92 15.71 13.37 1.69
C ASP A 92 17.07 13.87 2.14
N TYR A 93 17.25 14.07 3.44
CA TYR A 93 18.55 14.45 4.00
C TYR A 93 19.63 13.39 3.76
N GLY A 94 19.29 12.10 3.89
CA GLY A 94 20.23 11.02 3.64
C GLY A 94 20.67 10.93 2.19
N ILE A 95 19.79 11.19 1.25
CA ILE A 95 20.09 11.27 -0.18
C ILE A 95 21.01 12.45 -0.46
N GLU A 96 20.69 13.64 0.07
CA GLU A 96 21.51 14.85 -0.10
C GLU A 96 22.94 14.67 0.44
N GLN A 97 23.09 13.96 1.57
CA GLN A 97 24.38 13.65 2.18
C GLN A 97 25.07 12.43 1.55
N ASN A 98 24.48 11.82 0.52
CA ASN A 98 24.97 10.59 -0.11
C ASN A 98 25.24 9.47 0.91
N ASN A 99 24.34 9.33 1.89
CA ASN A 99 24.48 8.34 2.96
C ASN A 99 24.26 6.92 2.40
N PRO A 100 25.26 6.01 2.48
CA PRO A 100 25.14 4.67 1.92
C PRO A 100 23.94 3.88 2.48
N LEU A 101 23.64 4.03 3.78
CA LEU A 101 22.52 3.33 4.41
C LEU A 101 21.15 3.76 3.82
N ILE A 102 21.03 5.01 3.39
CA ILE A 102 19.81 5.50 2.76
C ILE A 102 19.80 5.14 1.29
N ASN A 103 20.92 5.30 0.59
CA ASN A 103 21.02 4.96 -0.83
C ASN A 103 20.76 3.48 -1.09
N ASP A 104 21.21 2.60 -0.19
CA ASP A 104 21.02 1.15 -0.30
C ASP A 104 19.57 0.70 -0.02
N LEU A 105 18.72 1.59 0.54
CA LEU A 105 17.28 1.31 0.68
C LEU A 105 16.55 1.34 -0.66
N PHE A 106 17.08 2.03 -1.65
CA PHE A 106 16.47 2.16 -2.96
C PHE A 106 17.14 1.19 -3.93
N VAL A 107 16.35 0.29 -4.50
CA VAL A 107 16.83 -0.53 -5.59
C VAL A 107 17.10 0.40 -6.79
N PRO A 108 18.34 0.43 -7.33
CA PRO A 108 18.60 1.23 -8.52
C PRO A 108 17.61 0.84 -9.60
N VAL A 109 16.85 1.81 -10.10
CA VAL A 109 15.97 1.58 -11.23
C VAL A 109 16.88 1.36 -12.43
N ASP A 110 17.04 0.10 -12.83
CA ASP A 110 17.78 -0.26 -14.03
C ASP A 110 17.06 0.37 -15.22
N PRO A 111 17.71 1.31 -15.96
CA PRO A 111 17.07 1.97 -17.10
C PRO A 111 16.62 0.97 -18.18
N SER A 112 17.24 -0.21 -18.23
CA SER A 112 16.82 -1.30 -19.12
C SER A 112 15.52 -1.97 -18.67
N ARG A 113 15.18 -1.95 -17.38
CA ARG A 113 13.89 -2.44 -16.86
C ARG A 113 12.74 -1.51 -17.20
N GLN A 114 12.96 -0.20 -17.22
CA GLN A 114 11.91 0.75 -17.63
C GLN A 114 11.53 0.62 -19.11
N GLN A 115 12.43 0.06 -19.95
CA GLN A 115 12.11 -0.26 -21.33
C GLN A 115 11.39 -1.61 -21.47
N THR A 116 11.54 -2.53 -20.50
CA THR A 116 10.87 -3.84 -20.51
C THR A 116 9.43 -3.75 -19.98
N GLU A 117 9.14 -2.80 -19.07
CA GLU A 117 7.76 -2.55 -18.62
C GLU A 117 6.91 -1.80 -19.68
N ARG A 118 7.52 -1.23 -20.70
CA ARG A 118 6.81 -0.55 -21.80
C ARG A 118 6.48 -1.44 -22.99
N THR A 119 6.99 -2.64 -23.05
CA THR A 119 6.49 -3.68 -23.95
C THR A 119 5.41 -4.46 -23.21
N LYS A 120 4.24 -3.85 -22.98
CA LYS A 120 3.03 -4.61 -22.68
C LYS A 120 2.87 -5.61 -23.82
N SER A 121 3.20 -6.87 -23.57
CA SER A 121 2.85 -7.93 -24.51
C SER A 121 1.34 -8.08 -24.42
N TYR A 122 0.67 -7.53 -25.42
CA TYR A 122 -0.77 -7.72 -25.54
C TYR A 122 -1.03 -9.16 -25.97
N GLU A 123 -1.86 -9.82 -25.22
CA GLU A 123 -2.38 -11.14 -25.56
C GLU A 123 -3.83 -10.98 -26.06
N VAL A 124 -4.25 -11.84 -26.96
CA VAL A 124 -5.62 -11.83 -27.48
C VAL A 124 -6.28 -13.14 -27.11
N SER A 125 -7.41 -13.07 -26.43
CA SER A 125 -8.21 -14.24 -26.11
C SER A 125 -9.70 -13.91 -26.03
N GLU A 126 -10.51 -14.92 -25.72
CA GLU A 126 -11.97 -14.88 -25.76
C GLU A 126 -12.57 -14.63 -24.37
N VAL A 127 -13.60 -13.79 -24.31
CA VAL A 127 -14.39 -13.58 -23.10
C VAL A 127 -15.26 -14.82 -22.86
N LEU A 128 -15.04 -15.48 -21.74
CA LEU A 128 -15.76 -16.70 -21.36
C LEU A 128 -17.06 -16.44 -20.62
N SER A 129 -17.08 -15.44 -19.79
CA SER A 129 -18.27 -15.07 -19.03
C SER A 129 -18.25 -13.61 -18.62
N LEU A 130 -19.45 -13.01 -18.55
CA LEU A 130 -19.67 -11.67 -18.07
C LEU A 130 -20.73 -11.70 -16.98
N LYS A 131 -20.54 -10.91 -15.94
CA LYS A 131 -21.48 -10.65 -14.85
C LYS A 131 -21.50 -9.16 -14.57
N ASN A 132 -22.39 -8.72 -13.67
CA ASN A 132 -22.52 -7.30 -13.33
C ASN A 132 -21.18 -6.75 -12.81
N GLY A 133 -20.45 -6.06 -13.69
CA GLY A 133 -19.21 -5.37 -13.37
C GLY A 133 -17.91 -6.18 -13.42
N PHE A 134 -17.94 -7.45 -13.84
CA PHE A 134 -16.72 -8.26 -14.02
C PHE A 134 -16.91 -9.39 -15.03
N GLY A 135 -15.79 -9.96 -15.47
CA GLY A 135 -15.82 -11.09 -16.40
C GLY A 135 -14.58 -11.98 -16.26
N PHE A 136 -14.54 -13.01 -17.12
CA PHE A 136 -13.41 -13.93 -17.23
C PHE A 136 -13.00 -14.08 -18.67
N ILE A 137 -11.69 -14.01 -18.91
CA ILE A 137 -11.04 -14.25 -20.22
C ILE A 137 -10.41 -15.63 -20.19
N LYS A 138 -10.50 -16.35 -21.30
CA LYS A 138 -9.86 -17.65 -21.48
C LYS A 138 -8.35 -17.50 -21.42
N TYR A 139 -7.69 -18.25 -20.52
CA TYR A 139 -6.25 -18.22 -20.37
C TYR A 139 -5.70 -19.62 -20.02
N PRO A 140 -4.49 -19.98 -20.47
CA PRO A 140 -3.89 -21.27 -20.15
C PRO A 140 -3.75 -21.47 -18.65
N ASN A 141 -4.22 -22.60 -18.13
CA ASN A 141 -4.19 -23.07 -16.75
C ASN A 141 -5.25 -22.46 -15.80
N ASN A 142 -5.56 -21.18 -15.89
CA ASN A 142 -6.63 -20.54 -15.11
C ASN A 142 -7.19 -19.36 -15.89
N ASN A 143 -8.53 -19.23 -15.95
CA ASN A 143 -9.15 -18.09 -16.60
C ASN A 143 -8.82 -16.81 -15.87
N LEU A 144 -8.49 -15.74 -16.60
CA LEU A 144 -8.17 -14.44 -16.04
C LEU A 144 -9.46 -13.70 -15.65
N PHE A 145 -9.48 -13.19 -14.45
CA PHE A 145 -10.51 -12.28 -13.96
C PHE A 145 -10.20 -10.86 -14.44
N PHE A 146 -11.23 -10.12 -14.85
CA PHE A 146 -11.14 -8.68 -15.10
C PHE A 146 -12.37 -7.96 -14.54
N HIS A 147 -12.18 -6.74 -14.10
CA HIS A 147 -13.22 -5.86 -13.60
C HIS A 147 -13.62 -4.83 -14.66
N TYR A 148 -14.84 -4.24 -14.59
CA TYR A 148 -15.26 -3.24 -15.57
C TYR A 148 -14.32 -2.03 -15.66
N GLN A 149 -13.57 -1.74 -14.59
CA GLN A 149 -12.57 -0.66 -14.56
C GLN A 149 -11.30 -0.98 -15.37
N ASP A 150 -11.06 -2.25 -15.67
CA ASP A 150 -9.90 -2.69 -16.44
C ASP A 150 -10.19 -2.64 -17.97
N VAL A 151 -11.43 -2.31 -18.34
CA VAL A 151 -11.87 -2.29 -19.73
C VAL A 151 -11.62 -0.91 -20.33
N VAL A 152 -10.89 -0.87 -21.45
CA VAL A 152 -10.72 0.33 -22.27
C VAL A 152 -11.94 0.47 -23.19
N GLY A 153 -12.95 1.20 -22.74
CA GLY A 153 -14.23 1.39 -23.42
C GLY A 153 -15.41 1.11 -22.49
N GLU A 154 -16.60 0.90 -23.07
CA GLU A 154 -17.79 0.60 -22.28
C GLU A 154 -17.91 -0.91 -22.00
N PHE A 155 -17.94 -1.29 -20.73
CA PHE A 155 -18.12 -2.69 -20.31
C PHE A 155 -19.43 -3.31 -20.85
N SER A 156 -20.44 -2.48 -21.08
CA SER A 156 -21.74 -2.86 -21.65
C SER A 156 -21.65 -3.35 -23.09
N ASP A 157 -20.60 -3.00 -23.81
CA ASP A 157 -20.42 -3.36 -25.21
C ASP A 157 -19.77 -4.76 -25.37
N LEU A 158 -19.24 -5.31 -24.26
CA LEU A 158 -18.66 -6.65 -24.26
C LEU A 158 -19.72 -7.75 -24.24
N SER A 159 -19.49 -8.76 -25.05
CA SER A 159 -20.29 -9.98 -25.10
C SER A 159 -19.43 -11.24 -24.87
N VAL A 160 -20.05 -12.29 -24.35
CA VAL A 160 -19.41 -13.60 -24.24
C VAL A 160 -19.07 -14.11 -25.64
N GLY A 161 -17.82 -14.52 -25.84
CA GLY A 161 -17.27 -14.93 -27.13
C GLY A 161 -16.48 -13.84 -27.85
N ASP A 162 -16.49 -12.59 -27.38
CA ASP A 162 -15.70 -11.53 -27.97
C ASP A 162 -14.20 -11.79 -27.77
N LYS A 163 -13.42 -11.43 -28.80
CA LYS A 163 -11.96 -11.43 -28.71
C LYS A 163 -11.51 -10.10 -28.17
N VAL A 164 -10.81 -10.15 -27.06
CA VAL A 164 -10.28 -8.97 -26.38
C VAL A 164 -8.75 -9.04 -26.32
N GLU A 165 -8.14 -7.90 -26.45
CA GLU A 165 -6.71 -7.71 -26.24
C GLU A 165 -6.48 -7.26 -24.79
N PHE A 166 -5.54 -7.88 -24.08
CA PHE A 166 -5.30 -7.61 -22.66
C PHE A 166 -3.83 -7.78 -22.28
N THR A 167 -3.47 -7.22 -21.15
CA THR A 167 -2.16 -7.41 -20.50
C THR A 167 -2.37 -8.14 -19.18
N VAL A 168 -1.44 -9.03 -18.80
CA VAL A 168 -1.45 -9.71 -17.51
C VAL A 168 -0.48 -9.00 -16.59
N GLU A 169 -0.98 -8.48 -15.47
CA GLU A 169 -0.16 -8.02 -14.37
C GLU A 169 0.13 -9.21 -13.43
N GLN A 170 1.42 -9.45 -13.17
CA GLN A 170 1.88 -10.50 -12.26
C GLN A 170 2.08 -9.96 -10.86
#